data_fa20a816d776c3d0bd0b37fd090cf8dd
#
_entry.id   fa20a816d776c3d0bd0b37fd090cf8dd
#
_cell.length_a   1.000
_cell.length_b   1.000
_cell.length_c   1.000
_cell.angle_alpha   90.00
_cell.angle_beta   90.00
_cell.angle_gamma   90.00
#
_symmetry.space_group_name_H-M   'P 1'
#
loop_
_entity.id
_entity.type
_entity.pdbx_description
1 polymer ?
#
loop_
_entity_poly.entity_id
_entity_poly.type
_entity_poly.pdbx_seq_one_letter_code
_entity_poly.pdbx_strand_id
1 'polypeptide(L)'
;MSGVVNGPASGPVRWTYAFVDRPAARFERACAFWTAVTDTTLSELRGADGEFVTLLAEGADPCVKVQQVADGDGGAHLDFAVEDVPGFVAKALKLGAEPAAANEGWAVLRSPAGQLFCAVPWHGETVRPPVVAGSRLDQVCVDIPPSAYEAEVAFWGGLLPDWRSRPGSRPEFHVVEPPPGLPIRILLQRLDEERPGSGGSAGAHLDLACGPDVDAVRVRHERLGAVLVARHPHWTVLRDPAGGLYCLTGRDAETGGLPRAGA
;
A
#
# COMPACT_ATOMS: atom_id res chain seq x y z
N MET A 1 -22.08 -4.02 23.78
CA MET A 1 -20.91 -3.97 22.85
C MET A 1 -20.99 -2.63 22.12
N SER A 2 -20.27 -1.63 22.62
CA SER A 2 -20.30 -0.29 22.00
C SER A 2 -19.29 -0.28 20.87
N GLY A 3 -19.80 -0.35 19.64
CA GLY A 3 -18.98 -0.11 18.45
C GLY A 3 -18.47 1.32 18.48
N VAL A 4 -17.17 1.49 18.51
CA VAL A 4 -16.52 2.80 18.31
C VAL A 4 -16.77 3.16 16.84
N VAL A 5 -17.75 4.02 16.61
CA VAL A 5 -17.92 4.68 15.31
C VAL A 5 -16.77 5.68 15.23
N ASN A 6 -15.69 5.30 14.54
CA ASN A 6 -14.65 6.26 14.18
C ASN A 6 -15.30 7.31 13.30
N GLY A 7 -15.26 8.57 13.72
CA GLY A 7 -15.69 9.71 12.93
C GLY A 7 -14.81 9.80 11.65
N PRO A 8 -15.28 10.52 10.61
CA PRO A 8 -14.52 10.66 9.36
C PRO A 8 -13.13 11.24 9.67
N ALA A 9 -12.12 10.71 8.96
CA ALA A 9 -10.73 11.18 9.09
C ALA A 9 -10.69 12.71 8.88
N SER A 10 -10.12 13.42 9.85
CA SER A 10 -9.88 14.86 9.74
C SER A 10 -8.53 15.06 9.07
N GLY A 11 -8.49 15.72 7.93
CA GLY A 11 -7.25 15.98 7.19
C GLY A 11 -7.47 16.01 5.68
N PRO A 12 -6.46 16.40 4.89
CA PRO A 12 -6.58 16.50 3.44
C PRO A 12 -6.78 15.13 2.76
N VAL A 13 -6.25 14.04 3.33
CA VAL A 13 -6.47 12.67 2.82
C VAL A 13 -7.66 12.06 3.52
N ARG A 14 -8.64 11.64 2.74
CA ARG A 14 -9.92 11.08 3.22
C ARG A 14 -9.97 9.56 3.08
N TRP A 15 -9.22 9.00 2.13
CA TRP A 15 -9.08 7.57 1.91
C TRP A 15 -7.75 7.23 1.26
N THR A 16 -7.35 5.96 1.31
CA THR A 16 -6.15 5.46 0.64
C THR A 16 -6.46 4.16 -0.10
N TYR A 17 -5.90 4.03 -1.30
CA TYR A 17 -5.91 2.78 -2.03
C TYR A 17 -4.48 2.31 -2.26
N ALA A 18 -4.25 1.01 -2.11
CA ALA A 18 -3.03 0.37 -2.60
C ALA A 18 -3.29 -0.25 -3.97
N PHE A 19 -2.40 0.00 -4.88
CA PHE A 19 -2.40 -0.66 -6.19
C PHE A 19 -1.43 -1.83 -6.21
N VAL A 20 -1.84 -2.89 -6.88
CA VAL A 20 -1.01 -4.01 -7.32
C VAL A 20 -0.71 -3.79 -8.79
N ASP A 21 0.50 -3.37 -9.13
CA ASP A 21 0.92 -3.11 -10.51
C ASP A 21 1.51 -4.36 -11.11
N ARG A 22 0.96 -4.85 -12.22
CA ARG A 22 1.44 -6.06 -12.90
C ARG A 22 1.43 -5.90 -14.41
N PRO A 23 2.45 -6.45 -15.11
CA PRO A 23 2.43 -6.52 -16.56
C PRO A 23 1.14 -7.18 -17.07
N ALA A 24 0.65 -6.75 -18.23
CA ALA A 24 -0.61 -7.23 -18.81
C ALA A 24 -0.69 -8.77 -18.86
N ALA A 25 0.40 -9.46 -19.19
CA ALA A 25 0.46 -10.93 -19.22
C ALA A 25 0.26 -11.62 -17.86
N ARG A 26 0.34 -10.87 -16.75
CA ARG A 26 0.21 -11.38 -15.38
C ARG A 26 -1.01 -10.80 -14.65
N PHE A 27 -1.73 -9.87 -15.26
CA PHE A 27 -2.82 -9.11 -14.66
C PHE A 27 -3.95 -10.02 -14.15
N GLU A 28 -4.45 -10.93 -14.95
CA GLU A 28 -5.53 -11.86 -14.56
C GLU A 28 -5.14 -12.74 -13.36
N ARG A 29 -3.87 -13.20 -13.32
CA ARG A 29 -3.36 -13.98 -12.19
C ARG A 29 -3.30 -13.15 -10.91
N ALA A 30 -2.93 -11.88 -11.01
CA ALA A 30 -2.95 -10.97 -9.88
C ALA A 30 -4.38 -10.75 -9.39
N CYS A 31 -5.32 -10.48 -10.27
CA CYS A 31 -6.73 -10.32 -9.94
C CYS A 31 -7.28 -11.56 -9.20
N ALA A 32 -7.06 -12.76 -9.76
CA ALA A 32 -7.53 -14.00 -9.15
C ALA A 32 -6.93 -14.27 -7.76
N PHE A 33 -5.64 -13.99 -7.58
CA PHE A 33 -4.98 -14.18 -6.30
C PHE A 33 -5.46 -13.17 -5.26
N TRP A 34 -5.42 -11.88 -5.59
CA TRP A 34 -5.75 -10.84 -4.63
C TRP A 34 -7.22 -10.81 -4.24
N THR A 35 -8.16 -11.15 -5.16
CA THR A 35 -9.57 -11.35 -4.79
C THR A 35 -9.76 -12.50 -3.81
N ALA A 36 -9.06 -13.63 -4.00
CA ALA A 36 -9.12 -14.77 -3.08
C ALA A 36 -8.47 -14.47 -1.71
N VAL A 37 -7.41 -13.65 -1.68
CA VAL A 37 -6.75 -13.22 -0.42
C VAL A 37 -7.64 -12.28 0.38
N THR A 38 -8.31 -11.33 -0.30
CA THR A 38 -9.09 -10.26 0.33
C THR A 38 -10.58 -10.53 0.41
N ASP A 39 -11.06 -11.70 -0.09
CA ASP A 39 -12.47 -12.07 -0.18
C ASP A 39 -13.31 -10.97 -0.83
N THR A 40 -12.92 -10.61 -2.05
CA THR A 40 -13.52 -9.53 -2.83
C THR A 40 -13.96 -10.01 -4.19
N THR A 41 -14.74 -9.20 -4.89
CA THR A 41 -15.09 -9.37 -6.30
C THR A 41 -14.43 -8.27 -7.13
N LEU A 42 -14.33 -8.47 -8.43
CA LEU A 42 -13.78 -7.47 -9.34
C LEU A 42 -14.87 -6.49 -9.78
N SER A 43 -14.53 -5.20 -9.85
CA SER A 43 -15.32 -4.22 -10.59
C SER A 43 -15.24 -4.48 -12.09
N GLU A 44 -16.01 -3.73 -12.88
CA GLU A 44 -15.75 -3.61 -14.31
C GLU A 44 -14.35 -3.01 -14.56
N LEU A 45 -13.74 -3.40 -15.67
CA LEU A 45 -12.47 -2.82 -16.12
C LEU A 45 -12.68 -1.35 -16.47
N ARG A 46 -11.70 -0.52 -16.15
CA ARG A 46 -11.69 0.93 -16.39
C ARG A 46 -10.36 1.36 -17.00
N GLY A 47 -10.33 2.60 -17.50
CA GLY A 47 -9.23 3.14 -18.27
C GLY A 47 -9.45 2.95 -19.76
N ALA A 48 -8.60 3.58 -20.60
CA ALA A 48 -8.74 3.56 -22.04
C ALA A 48 -8.54 2.15 -22.64
N ASP A 49 -7.65 1.36 -22.01
CA ASP A 49 -7.30 0.01 -22.43
C ASP A 49 -7.81 -1.07 -21.43
N GLY A 50 -8.72 -0.70 -20.52
CA GLY A 50 -9.21 -1.61 -19.49
C GLY A 50 -8.14 -1.99 -18.46
N GLU A 51 -7.20 -1.10 -18.20
CA GLU A 51 -6.01 -1.36 -17.41
C GLU A 51 -6.24 -1.33 -15.90
N PHE A 52 -7.41 -0.85 -15.41
CA PHE A 52 -7.71 -0.72 -13.99
C PHE A 52 -8.89 -1.58 -13.55
N VAL A 53 -8.76 -2.21 -12.40
CA VAL A 53 -9.86 -2.89 -11.70
C VAL A 53 -9.80 -2.62 -10.20
N THR A 54 -10.97 -2.53 -9.57
CA THR A 54 -11.09 -2.38 -8.11
C THR A 54 -11.54 -3.69 -7.49
N LEU A 55 -10.95 -4.06 -6.37
CA LEU A 55 -11.38 -5.20 -5.55
C LEU A 55 -12.49 -4.74 -4.60
N LEU A 56 -13.72 -5.20 -4.84
CA LEU A 56 -14.93 -4.78 -4.14
C LEU A 56 -15.21 -5.71 -2.95
N ALA A 57 -15.12 -5.17 -1.73
CA ALA A 57 -15.48 -5.88 -0.50
C ALA A 57 -16.98 -5.76 -0.24
N GLU A 58 -17.61 -6.81 0.27
CA GLU A 58 -19.01 -6.74 0.68
C GLU A 58 -19.16 -5.93 1.97
N GLY A 59 -20.04 -4.92 1.96
CA GLY A 59 -20.33 -4.09 3.14
C GLY A 59 -19.21 -3.16 3.60
N ALA A 60 -18.16 -2.98 2.77
CA ALA A 60 -17.04 -2.07 3.06
C ALA A 60 -16.58 -1.34 1.79
N ASP A 61 -15.84 -0.25 2.00
CA ASP A 61 -15.28 0.50 0.89
C ASP A 61 -13.97 -0.15 0.39
N PRO A 62 -13.73 -0.16 -0.93
CA PRO A 62 -12.53 -0.76 -1.47
C PRO A 62 -11.26 0.00 -1.07
N CYS A 63 -10.19 -0.72 -0.79
CA CYS A 63 -8.87 -0.13 -0.56
C CYS A 63 -7.76 -0.79 -1.39
N VAL A 64 -8.11 -1.76 -2.25
CA VAL A 64 -7.15 -2.44 -3.14
C VAL A 64 -7.63 -2.33 -4.58
N LYS A 65 -6.72 -2.00 -5.45
CA LYS A 65 -6.92 -1.97 -6.90
C LYS A 65 -5.79 -2.72 -7.60
N VAL A 66 -6.02 -3.19 -8.81
CA VAL A 66 -4.99 -3.81 -9.66
C VAL A 66 -4.90 -3.02 -10.95
N GLN A 67 -3.66 -2.78 -11.38
CA GLN A 67 -3.36 -2.06 -12.63
C GLN A 67 -2.48 -2.89 -13.55
N GLN A 68 -2.82 -2.88 -14.83
CA GLN A 68 -1.89 -3.31 -15.87
C GLN A 68 -0.84 -2.22 -16.10
N VAL A 69 0.43 -2.62 -16.12
CA VAL A 69 1.53 -1.74 -16.50
C VAL A 69 2.20 -2.26 -17.77
N ALA A 70 2.70 -1.34 -18.59
CA ALA A 70 3.30 -1.67 -19.87
C ALA A 70 4.64 -2.39 -19.70
N ASP A 71 5.48 -1.89 -18.79
CA ASP A 71 6.88 -2.29 -18.65
C ASP A 71 7.24 -2.70 -17.22
N GLY A 72 8.33 -3.46 -17.10
CA GLY A 72 8.93 -3.86 -15.83
C GLY A 72 8.25 -5.04 -15.15
N ASP A 73 8.67 -5.32 -13.91
CA ASP A 73 8.16 -6.43 -13.11
C ASP A 73 6.87 -6.09 -12.34
N GLY A 74 6.42 -4.84 -12.44
CA GLY A 74 5.35 -4.29 -11.62
C GLY A 74 5.85 -3.82 -10.26
N GLY A 75 4.94 -3.74 -9.29
CA GLY A 75 5.22 -3.25 -7.95
C GLY A 75 3.93 -2.96 -7.21
N ALA A 76 3.97 -1.87 -6.46
CA ALA A 76 2.80 -1.29 -5.81
C ALA A 76 2.93 0.23 -5.78
N HIS A 77 1.80 0.93 -5.71
CA HIS A 77 1.75 2.35 -5.42
C HIS A 77 0.52 2.71 -4.57
N LEU A 78 0.49 3.93 -4.08
CA LEU A 78 -0.61 4.45 -3.29
C LEU A 78 -1.37 5.53 -4.06
N ASP A 79 -2.70 5.47 -3.99
CA ASP A 79 -3.57 6.60 -4.30
C ASP A 79 -4.03 7.25 -3.00
N PHE A 80 -3.93 8.57 -2.94
CA PHE A 80 -4.50 9.40 -1.89
C PHE A 80 -5.79 10.03 -2.39
N ALA A 81 -6.92 9.59 -1.85
CA ALA A 81 -8.22 10.19 -2.14
C ALA A 81 -8.37 11.45 -1.27
N VAL A 82 -8.48 12.58 -1.92
CA VAL A 82 -8.48 13.92 -1.30
C VAL A 82 -9.67 14.76 -1.79
N GLU A 83 -10.07 15.75 -1.00
CA GLU A 83 -11.13 16.69 -1.40
C GLU A 83 -10.63 17.74 -2.41
N ASP A 84 -9.35 18.15 -2.28
CA ASP A 84 -8.70 19.16 -3.13
C ASP A 84 -7.46 18.54 -3.81
N VAL A 85 -7.68 17.91 -4.97
CA VAL A 85 -6.59 17.33 -5.77
C VAL A 85 -5.57 18.38 -6.21
N PRO A 86 -5.95 19.54 -6.76
CA PRO A 86 -4.98 20.56 -7.15
C PRO A 86 -4.13 21.06 -5.99
N GLY A 87 -4.72 21.30 -4.82
CA GLY A 87 -4.00 21.74 -3.63
C GLY A 87 -3.03 20.67 -3.10
N PHE A 88 -3.44 19.40 -3.10
CA PHE A 88 -2.56 18.30 -2.71
C PHE A 88 -1.38 18.15 -3.67
N VAL A 89 -1.62 18.23 -4.99
CA VAL A 89 -0.57 18.20 -6.03
C VAL A 89 0.40 19.36 -5.84
N ALA A 90 -0.11 20.59 -5.70
CA ALA A 90 0.72 21.78 -5.51
C ALA A 90 1.63 21.63 -4.25
N LYS A 91 1.11 21.07 -3.17
CA LYS A 91 1.88 20.77 -1.96
C LYS A 91 2.97 19.73 -2.23
N ALA A 92 2.64 18.63 -2.91
CA ALA A 92 3.61 17.58 -3.24
C ALA A 92 4.76 18.12 -4.10
N LEU A 93 4.46 18.91 -5.13
CA LEU A 93 5.47 19.54 -5.99
C LEU A 93 6.39 20.49 -5.20
N LYS A 94 5.82 21.29 -4.27
CA LYS A 94 6.60 22.17 -3.40
C LYS A 94 7.54 21.41 -2.47
N LEU A 95 7.21 20.18 -2.13
CA LEU A 95 8.04 19.29 -1.28
C LEU A 95 9.04 18.45 -2.08
N GLY A 96 9.11 18.62 -3.40
CA GLY A 96 10.08 17.94 -4.25
C GLY A 96 9.57 16.75 -5.04
N ALA A 97 8.26 16.53 -5.07
CA ALA A 97 7.69 15.57 -6.01
C ALA A 97 7.79 16.08 -7.46
N GLU A 98 7.82 15.15 -8.41
CA GLU A 98 7.80 15.46 -9.83
C GLU A 98 6.47 14.97 -10.46
N PRO A 99 5.89 15.71 -11.42
CA PRO A 99 4.72 15.25 -12.15
C PRO A 99 5.13 14.09 -13.08
N ALA A 100 4.39 12.98 -13.02
CA ALA A 100 4.57 11.85 -13.94
C ALA A 100 3.48 11.83 -15.02
N ALA A 101 2.22 12.09 -14.66
CA ALA A 101 1.13 12.30 -15.60
C ALA A 101 0.04 13.18 -14.96
N ALA A 102 -0.64 13.95 -15.80
CA ALA A 102 -1.81 14.74 -15.40
C ALA A 102 -3.00 14.25 -16.22
N ASN A 103 -4.09 13.97 -15.53
CA ASN A 103 -5.35 13.53 -16.12
C ASN A 103 -6.47 14.46 -15.67
N GLU A 104 -7.64 14.35 -16.30
CA GLU A 104 -8.79 15.13 -15.88
C GLU A 104 -9.24 14.69 -14.47
N GLY A 105 -9.05 15.58 -13.48
CA GLY A 105 -9.47 15.40 -12.10
C GLY A 105 -8.53 14.59 -11.20
N TRP A 106 -7.42 14.05 -11.70
CA TRP A 106 -6.42 13.32 -10.90
C TRP A 106 -5.00 13.45 -11.46
N ALA A 107 -3.99 13.11 -10.67
CA ALA A 107 -2.60 13.24 -11.07
C ALA A 107 -1.75 12.08 -10.58
N VAL A 108 -0.76 11.69 -11.39
CA VAL A 108 0.33 10.78 -11.02
C VAL A 108 1.58 11.58 -10.72
N LEU A 109 2.21 11.29 -9.61
CA LEU A 109 3.39 11.98 -9.10
C LEU A 109 4.50 10.96 -8.79
N ARG A 110 5.73 11.46 -8.78
CA ARG A 110 6.90 10.74 -8.24
C ARG A 110 7.39 11.44 -7.00
N SER A 111 7.67 10.68 -5.95
CA SER A 111 8.37 11.17 -4.77
C SER A 111 9.85 11.47 -5.07
N PRO A 112 10.59 12.11 -4.17
CA PRO A 112 12.04 12.34 -4.35
C PRO A 112 12.87 11.09 -4.60
N ALA A 113 12.46 9.94 -4.04
CA ALA A 113 13.10 8.65 -4.28
C ALA A 113 12.56 7.92 -5.53
N GLY A 114 11.65 8.53 -6.30
CA GLY A 114 11.10 7.97 -7.53
C GLY A 114 9.88 7.07 -7.37
N GLN A 115 9.35 6.89 -6.14
CA GLN A 115 8.13 6.12 -5.91
C GLN A 115 6.92 6.81 -6.54
N LEU A 116 6.14 6.09 -7.34
CA LEU A 116 4.89 6.58 -7.90
C LEU A 116 3.80 6.61 -6.82
N PHE A 117 2.97 7.65 -6.88
CA PHE A 117 1.74 7.77 -6.12
C PHE A 117 0.74 8.66 -6.86
N CYS A 118 -0.54 8.55 -6.54
CA CYS A 118 -1.57 9.37 -7.18
C CYS A 118 -2.29 10.25 -6.16
N ALA A 119 -2.78 11.39 -6.65
CA ALA A 119 -3.79 12.20 -6.00
C ALA A 119 -5.10 12.03 -6.78
N VAL A 120 -6.15 11.52 -6.13
CA VAL A 120 -7.43 11.21 -6.74
C VAL A 120 -8.58 11.87 -5.97
N PRO A 121 -9.73 12.16 -6.59
CA PRO A 121 -10.90 12.66 -5.87
C PRO A 121 -11.39 11.63 -4.84
N TRP A 122 -11.81 12.11 -3.67
CA TRP A 122 -12.51 11.29 -2.69
C TRP A 122 -14.01 11.20 -3.07
N HIS A 123 -14.58 10.00 -2.97
CA HIS A 123 -15.96 9.72 -3.36
C HIS A 123 -16.86 9.29 -2.19
N GLY A 124 -16.40 9.51 -0.94
CA GLY A 124 -17.22 9.24 0.24
C GLY A 124 -16.83 7.96 0.99
N GLU A 125 -15.72 7.33 0.66
CA GLU A 125 -15.23 6.12 1.33
C GLU A 125 -14.96 6.39 2.82
N THR A 126 -15.45 5.49 3.70
CA THR A 126 -15.34 5.61 5.15
C THR A 126 -15.27 4.27 5.88
N VAL A 127 -15.69 3.17 5.23
CA VAL A 127 -15.80 1.85 5.86
C VAL A 127 -14.63 0.97 5.46
N ARG A 128 -13.75 0.74 6.40
CA ARG A 128 -12.55 -0.07 6.22
C ARG A 128 -12.89 -1.55 5.97
N PRO A 129 -12.23 -2.24 5.01
CA PRO A 129 -12.43 -3.67 4.80
C PRO A 129 -12.15 -4.51 6.06
N PRO A 130 -12.90 -5.62 6.25
CA PRO A 130 -12.72 -6.49 7.40
C PRO A 130 -11.42 -7.30 7.33
N VAL A 131 -11.08 -7.96 8.44
CA VAL A 131 -10.06 -9.01 8.46
C VAL A 131 -10.61 -10.25 7.74
N VAL A 132 -9.84 -10.78 6.81
CA VAL A 132 -10.20 -11.97 6.02
C VAL A 132 -9.25 -13.11 6.37
N ALA A 133 -9.81 -14.20 6.90
CA ALA A 133 -9.07 -15.41 7.28
C ALA A 133 -7.75 -15.12 8.04
N GLY A 134 -7.83 -14.23 9.01
CA GLY A 134 -6.73 -13.86 9.89
C GLY A 134 -5.77 -12.81 9.34
N SER A 135 -6.03 -12.24 8.18
CA SER A 135 -5.17 -11.20 7.60
C SER A 135 -5.93 -10.01 7.07
N ARG A 136 -5.27 -8.85 7.02
CA ARG A 136 -5.76 -7.64 6.36
C ARG A 136 -4.59 -6.85 5.78
N LEU A 137 -4.76 -6.35 4.54
CA LEU A 137 -3.85 -5.34 4.00
C LEU A 137 -3.98 -4.06 4.83
N ASP A 138 -2.88 -3.59 5.40
CA ASP A 138 -2.87 -2.40 6.24
C ASP A 138 -1.66 -1.50 6.01
N GLN A 139 -0.74 -1.90 5.13
CA GLN A 139 0.50 -1.18 4.90
C GLN A 139 1.01 -1.34 3.46
N VAL A 140 1.54 -0.25 2.91
CA VAL A 140 2.45 -0.28 1.76
C VAL A 140 3.84 0.02 2.27
N CYS A 141 4.79 -0.87 2.01
CA CYS A 141 6.21 -0.68 2.31
C CYS A 141 6.90 -0.11 1.08
N VAL A 142 7.57 1.02 1.24
CA VAL A 142 8.40 1.66 0.22
C VAL A 142 9.86 1.34 0.52
N ASP A 143 10.49 0.59 -0.38
CA ASP A 143 11.90 0.20 -0.33
C ASP A 143 12.76 1.29 -0.94
N ILE A 144 13.53 1.98 -0.13
CA ILE A 144 14.22 3.22 -0.50
C ILE A 144 15.73 3.00 -0.50
N PRO A 145 16.43 3.36 -1.60
CA PRO A 145 17.87 3.37 -1.63
C PRO A 145 18.45 4.25 -0.50
N PRO A 146 19.60 3.87 0.10
CA PRO A 146 20.18 4.61 1.21
C PRO A 146 20.42 6.09 0.93
N SER A 147 20.81 6.41 -0.29
CA SER A 147 21.09 7.77 -0.75
C SER A 147 19.86 8.70 -0.77
N ALA A 148 18.66 8.16 -0.95
CA ALA A 148 17.41 8.91 -1.05
C ALA A 148 16.57 8.87 0.24
N TYR A 149 16.96 8.08 1.25
CA TYR A 149 16.12 7.76 2.39
C TYR A 149 15.66 8.97 3.20
N GLU A 150 16.59 9.84 3.59
CA GLU A 150 16.26 11.01 4.43
C GLU A 150 15.34 12.01 3.71
N ALA A 151 15.57 12.21 2.41
CA ALA A 151 14.71 13.06 1.59
C ALA A 151 13.28 12.50 1.48
N GLU A 152 13.16 11.17 1.34
CA GLU A 152 11.87 10.49 1.25
C GLU A 152 11.12 10.55 2.57
N VAL A 153 11.79 10.33 3.71
CA VAL A 153 11.19 10.49 5.05
C VAL A 153 10.68 11.93 5.25
N ALA A 154 11.47 12.93 4.91
CA ALA A 154 11.07 14.33 5.01
C ALA A 154 9.89 14.67 4.10
N PHE A 155 9.88 14.12 2.88
CA PHE A 155 8.81 14.30 1.91
C PHE A 155 7.47 13.79 2.44
N TRP A 156 7.40 12.52 2.83
CA TRP A 156 6.14 11.93 3.30
C TRP A 156 5.64 12.56 4.59
N GLY A 157 6.53 12.88 5.52
CA GLY A 157 6.17 13.61 6.73
C GLY A 157 5.64 15.02 6.46
N GLY A 158 6.20 15.71 5.47
CA GLY A 158 5.74 17.03 5.05
C GLY A 158 4.44 17.01 4.25
N LEU A 159 4.25 16.01 3.37
CA LEU A 159 3.05 15.86 2.57
C LEU A 159 1.83 15.51 3.42
N LEU A 160 2.00 14.67 4.43
CA LEU A 160 0.97 14.11 5.29
C LEU A 160 1.10 14.61 6.75
N PRO A 161 0.94 15.92 7.02
CA PRO A 161 1.23 16.50 8.34
C PRO A 161 0.30 16.03 9.45
N ASP A 162 -0.91 15.55 9.09
CA ASP A 162 -1.88 15.01 10.03
C ASP A 162 -1.63 13.51 10.35
N TRP A 163 -0.66 12.91 9.67
CA TRP A 163 -0.24 11.53 9.92
C TRP A 163 0.91 11.52 10.91
N ARG A 164 0.95 10.51 11.77
CA ARG A 164 2.02 10.36 12.74
C ARG A 164 3.28 9.80 12.09
N SER A 165 4.25 10.68 11.81
CA SER A 165 5.56 10.31 11.29
C SER A 165 6.53 10.01 12.45
N ARG A 166 7.13 8.80 12.47
CA ARG A 166 8.02 8.37 13.57
C ARG A 166 8.98 7.26 13.15
N PRO A 167 10.15 7.12 13.80
CA PRO A 167 10.99 5.93 13.64
C PRO A 167 10.20 4.65 13.91
N GLY A 168 10.50 3.61 13.14
CA GLY A 168 9.96 2.27 13.35
C GLY A 168 10.59 1.53 14.53
N SER A 169 10.27 0.24 14.67
CA SER A 169 10.87 -0.61 15.73
C SER A 169 12.31 -1.03 15.42
N ARG A 170 12.81 -0.76 14.25
CA ARG A 170 14.17 -1.05 13.77
C ARG A 170 14.73 0.17 13.06
N PRO A 171 16.07 0.34 13.04
CA PRO A 171 16.71 1.55 12.50
C PRO A 171 16.50 1.77 11.00
N GLU A 172 16.23 0.70 10.24
CA GLU A 172 15.93 0.78 8.82
C GLU A 172 14.51 1.23 8.51
N PHE A 173 13.61 1.30 9.50
CA PHE A 173 12.19 1.60 9.32
C PHE A 173 11.79 2.98 9.82
N HIS A 174 10.96 3.65 9.04
CA HIS A 174 10.21 4.83 9.47
C HIS A 174 8.72 4.64 9.10
N VAL A 175 7.85 4.94 10.03
CA VAL A 175 6.40 4.73 9.88
C VAL A 175 5.70 6.06 9.70
N VAL A 176 4.86 6.17 8.68
CA VAL A 176 3.92 7.28 8.50
C VAL A 176 2.50 6.71 8.67
N GLU A 177 1.98 6.90 9.89
CA GLU A 177 0.77 6.27 10.37
C GLU A 177 -0.44 7.20 10.20
N PRO A 178 -1.48 6.75 9.49
CA PRO A 178 -2.65 7.58 9.23
C PRO A 178 -3.50 7.82 10.49
N PRO A 179 -4.35 8.85 10.48
CA PRO A 179 -5.44 8.99 11.45
C PRO A 179 -6.34 7.75 11.46
N PRO A 180 -7.00 7.45 12.59
CA PRO A 180 -7.96 6.34 12.67
C PRO A 180 -9.03 6.42 11.57
N GLY A 181 -9.38 5.27 11.01
CA GLY A 181 -10.37 5.16 9.93
C GLY A 181 -9.77 4.95 8.55
N LEU A 182 -8.58 5.45 8.26
CA LEU A 182 -7.90 5.18 6.99
C LEU A 182 -7.33 3.75 6.96
N PRO A 183 -7.45 3.04 5.81
CA PRO A 183 -7.10 1.62 5.75
C PRO A 183 -5.61 1.32 5.72
N ILE A 184 -4.79 2.19 5.14
CA ILE A 184 -3.41 1.86 4.76
C ILE A 184 -2.43 2.91 5.31
N ARG A 185 -1.39 2.44 5.99
CA ARG A 185 -0.22 3.22 6.42
C ARG A 185 0.93 3.07 5.44
N ILE A 186 1.96 3.90 5.59
CA ILE A 186 3.20 3.81 4.84
C ILE A 186 4.30 3.34 5.77
N LEU A 187 5.08 2.35 5.34
CA LEU A 187 6.36 2.00 5.92
C LEU A 187 7.46 2.42 4.95
N LEU A 188 8.39 3.22 5.41
CA LEU A 188 9.59 3.58 4.66
C LEU A 188 10.73 2.69 5.13
N GLN A 189 11.25 1.85 4.24
CA GLN A 189 12.34 0.92 4.53
C GLN A 189 13.60 1.38 3.81
N ARG A 190 14.64 1.71 4.59
CA ARG A 190 15.97 1.94 4.05
C ARG A 190 16.60 0.61 3.67
N LEU A 191 16.98 0.47 2.41
CA LEU A 191 17.76 -0.68 1.94
C LEU A 191 19.20 -0.61 2.44
N ASP A 192 19.87 -1.77 2.52
CA ASP A 192 21.29 -1.84 2.91
C ASP A 192 22.20 -1.34 1.79
N GLU A 193 21.80 -1.56 0.54
CA GLU A 193 22.56 -1.22 -0.67
C GLU A 193 21.67 -0.59 -1.74
N GLU A 194 22.29 0.14 -2.66
CA GLU A 194 21.61 0.61 -3.87
C GLU A 194 21.18 -0.58 -4.72
N ARG A 195 19.94 -0.57 -5.22
CA ARG A 195 19.44 -1.66 -6.08
C ARG A 195 20.13 -1.62 -7.44
N PRO A 196 20.85 -2.68 -7.85
CA PRO A 196 21.42 -2.74 -9.19
C PRO A 196 20.31 -2.66 -10.26
N GLY A 197 20.46 -1.76 -11.22
CA GLY A 197 19.53 -1.62 -12.34
C GLY A 197 18.24 -0.83 -12.08
N SER A 198 17.99 -0.36 -10.86
CA SER A 198 16.82 0.49 -10.55
C SER A 198 17.04 1.98 -10.87
N GLY A 199 18.23 2.36 -11.30
CA GLY A 199 18.58 3.78 -11.46
C GLY A 199 18.52 4.59 -10.15
N GLY A 200 18.57 3.91 -8.99
CA GLY A 200 18.43 4.54 -7.68
C GLY A 200 16.98 4.83 -7.27
N SER A 201 15.99 4.34 -8.00
CA SER A 201 14.59 4.57 -7.67
C SER A 201 14.07 3.62 -6.59
N ALA A 202 13.19 4.13 -5.74
CA ALA A 202 12.42 3.34 -4.79
C ALA A 202 11.47 2.38 -5.49
N GLY A 203 11.07 1.33 -4.77
CA GLY A 203 10.00 0.43 -5.17
C GLY A 203 9.08 0.19 -3.98
N ALA A 204 7.90 -0.39 -4.22
CA ALA A 204 6.99 -0.68 -3.14
C ALA A 204 6.37 -2.08 -3.23
N HIS A 205 5.96 -2.59 -2.07
CA HIS A 205 5.23 -3.83 -1.94
C HIS A 205 4.15 -3.74 -0.84
N LEU A 206 3.22 -4.68 -0.87
CA LEU A 206 2.12 -4.73 0.10
C LEU A 206 2.52 -5.55 1.34
N ASP A 207 2.06 -5.10 2.51
CA ASP A 207 2.17 -5.86 3.75
C ASP A 207 0.78 -6.12 4.34
N LEU A 208 0.54 -7.37 4.72
CA LEU A 208 -0.66 -7.78 5.43
C LEU A 208 -0.33 -7.99 6.92
N ALA A 209 -1.18 -7.45 7.78
CA ALA A 209 -1.18 -7.73 9.20
C ALA A 209 -1.90 -9.06 9.45
N CYS A 210 -1.25 -10.00 10.15
CA CYS A 210 -1.73 -11.37 10.37
C CYS A 210 -1.80 -11.76 11.85
N GLY A 211 -1.42 -10.85 12.76
CA GLY A 211 -1.35 -11.18 14.19
C GLY A 211 -0.41 -12.36 14.46
N PRO A 212 -0.77 -13.23 15.41
CA PRO A 212 0.03 -14.40 15.75
C PRO A 212 -0.02 -15.50 14.68
N ASP A 213 -0.98 -15.45 13.76
CA ASP A 213 -1.31 -16.55 12.84
C ASP A 213 -0.58 -16.46 11.48
N VAL A 214 0.57 -15.77 11.42
CA VAL A 214 1.35 -15.57 10.17
C VAL A 214 1.56 -16.90 9.42
N ASP A 215 1.89 -18.00 10.11
CA ASP A 215 2.11 -19.30 9.47
C ASP A 215 0.84 -19.91 8.89
N ALA A 216 -0.30 -19.78 9.55
CA ALA A 216 -1.59 -20.27 9.03
C ALA A 216 -2.01 -19.46 7.79
N VAL A 217 -1.85 -18.15 7.83
CA VAL A 217 -2.10 -17.26 6.69
C VAL A 217 -1.16 -17.61 5.53
N ARG A 218 0.14 -17.79 5.79
CA ARG A 218 1.12 -18.23 4.77
C ARG A 218 0.67 -19.52 4.09
N VAL A 219 0.33 -20.56 4.85
CA VAL A 219 -0.12 -21.84 4.29
C VAL A 219 -1.37 -21.67 3.42
N ARG A 220 -2.31 -20.80 3.84
CA ARG A 220 -3.47 -20.46 3.02
C ARG A 220 -3.06 -19.80 1.70
N HIS A 221 -2.16 -18.82 1.74
CA HIS A 221 -1.69 -18.12 0.54
C HIS A 221 -0.90 -19.04 -0.40
N GLU A 222 -0.12 -19.99 0.14
CA GLU A 222 0.56 -21.02 -0.67
C GLU A 222 -0.42 -21.93 -1.39
N ARG A 223 -1.57 -22.27 -0.77
CA ARG A 223 -2.66 -23.01 -1.45
C ARG A 223 -3.32 -22.20 -2.58
N LEU A 224 -3.27 -20.89 -2.52
CA LEU A 224 -3.69 -19.98 -3.58
C LEU A 224 -2.59 -19.75 -4.64
N GLY A 225 -1.46 -20.39 -4.53
CA GLY A 225 -0.36 -20.34 -5.48
C GLY A 225 0.77 -19.38 -5.14
N ALA A 226 0.78 -18.77 -3.96
CA ALA A 226 1.93 -17.98 -3.51
C ALA A 226 3.12 -18.90 -3.19
N VAL A 227 4.33 -18.34 -3.30
CA VAL A 227 5.58 -19.05 -3.00
C VAL A 227 6.32 -18.33 -1.88
N LEU A 228 6.76 -19.08 -0.87
CA LEU A 228 7.63 -18.57 0.19
C LEU A 228 8.99 -18.16 -0.41
N VAL A 229 9.43 -16.94 -0.14
CA VAL A 229 10.72 -16.41 -0.59
C VAL A 229 11.72 -16.33 0.56
N ALA A 230 11.30 -15.74 1.70
CA ALA A 230 12.16 -15.59 2.86
C ALA A 230 11.36 -15.53 4.16
N ARG A 231 11.98 -15.94 5.26
CA ARG A 231 11.46 -15.77 6.62
C ARG A 231 12.41 -14.88 7.41
N HIS A 232 11.83 -13.88 8.05
CA HIS A 232 12.51 -13.00 9.00
C HIS A 232 11.83 -13.10 10.37
N PRO A 233 12.46 -12.66 11.45
CA PRO A 233 11.89 -12.76 12.80
C PRO A 233 10.52 -12.09 12.97
N HIS A 234 10.21 -11.07 12.15
CA HIS A 234 9.00 -10.26 12.31
C HIS A 234 8.11 -10.20 11.08
N TRP A 235 8.55 -10.75 9.94
CA TRP A 235 7.76 -10.82 8.70
C TRP A 235 8.19 -12.00 7.84
N THR A 236 7.32 -12.40 6.96
CA THR A 236 7.56 -13.45 5.97
C THR A 236 7.31 -12.90 4.57
N VAL A 237 8.29 -13.04 3.70
CA VAL A 237 8.21 -12.57 2.30
C VAL A 237 7.66 -13.70 1.44
N LEU A 238 6.63 -13.39 0.68
CA LEU A 238 6.05 -14.28 -0.33
C LEU A 238 6.09 -13.63 -1.72
N ARG A 239 5.94 -14.48 -2.71
CA ARG A 239 5.73 -14.06 -4.11
C ARG A 239 4.35 -14.53 -4.53
N ASP A 240 3.52 -13.61 -5.03
CA ASP A 240 2.21 -13.94 -5.59
C ASP A 240 2.34 -14.70 -6.93
N PRO A 241 1.28 -15.38 -7.43
CA PRO A 241 1.33 -16.09 -8.71
C PRO A 241 1.61 -15.21 -9.93
N ALA A 242 1.45 -13.90 -9.80
CA ALA A 242 1.78 -12.90 -10.82
C ALA A 242 3.23 -12.40 -10.73
N GLY A 243 4.02 -12.91 -9.77
CA GLY A 243 5.44 -12.63 -9.60
C GLY A 243 5.79 -11.48 -8.66
N GLY A 244 4.81 -10.79 -8.09
CA GLY A 244 5.04 -9.68 -7.16
C GLY A 244 5.37 -10.13 -5.75
N LEU A 245 6.30 -9.44 -5.10
CA LEU A 245 6.62 -9.67 -3.69
C LEU A 245 5.59 -8.97 -2.80
N TYR A 246 5.31 -9.58 -1.66
CA TYR A 246 4.53 -8.99 -0.57
C TYR A 246 4.91 -9.64 0.75
N CYS A 247 4.54 -9.01 1.88
CA CYS A 247 4.89 -9.53 3.20
C CYS A 247 3.66 -9.85 4.05
N LEU A 248 3.82 -10.89 4.88
CA LEU A 248 2.96 -11.16 6.02
C LEU A 248 3.69 -10.73 7.28
N THR A 249 3.03 -9.95 8.12
CA THR A 249 3.64 -9.39 9.34
C THR A 249 2.86 -9.83 10.58
N GLY A 250 3.54 -9.94 11.72
CA GLY A 250 2.93 -10.27 13.01
C GLY A 250 2.13 -9.12 13.64
N ARG A 251 1.85 -8.03 12.90
CA ARG A 251 0.99 -6.97 13.41
C ARG A 251 -0.45 -7.45 13.57
N ASP A 252 -1.14 -6.92 14.55
CA ASP A 252 -2.54 -7.22 14.80
C ASP A 252 -3.41 -6.83 13.59
N ALA A 253 -4.19 -7.78 13.07
CA ALA A 253 -4.94 -7.60 11.84
C ALA A 253 -6.10 -6.58 11.99
N GLU A 254 -6.64 -6.39 13.21
CA GLU A 254 -7.72 -5.43 13.45
C GLU A 254 -7.19 -4.00 13.65
N THR A 255 -6.13 -3.85 14.40
CA THR A 255 -5.62 -2.54 14.80
C THR A 255 -4.38 -2.09 14.02
N GLY A 256 -3.67 -3.01 13.36
CA GLY A 256 -2.36 -2.79 12.77
C GLY A 256 -1.25 -2.55 13.81
N GLY A 257 -1.53 -2.78 15.09
CA GLY A 257 -0.57 -2.61 16.19
C GLY A 257 0.53 -3.67 16.16
N LEU A 258 1.70 -3.32 16.70
CA LEU A 258 2.76 -4.31 16.92
C LEU A 258 2.36 -5.29 18.02
N PRO A 259 2.82 -6.56 17.97
CA PRO A 259 2.66 -7.51 19.06
C PRO A 259 3.13 -6.89 20.39
N ARG A 260 2.39 -7.11 21.45
CA ARG A 260 2.86 -6.70 22.79
C ARG A 260 4.04 -7.59 23.16
N ALA A 261 5.14 -6.98 23.61
CA ALA A 261 6.28 -7.72 24.13
C ALA A 261 5.79 -8.57 25.32
N GLY A 262 5.86 -9.91 25.20
CA GLY A 262 5.52 -10.84 26.28
C GLY A 262 4.11 -11.43 26.26
N ALA A 263 3.44 -11.50 25.08
CA ALA A 263 2.26 -12.34 24.90
C ALA A 263 2.62 -13.71 24.32
#